data_3f80ea323225c8ab9fd23023646b01d0
#
_entry.id   3f80ea323225c8ab9fd23023646b01d0
#
_cell.length_a   1.000
_cell.length_b   1.000
_cell.length_c   1.000
_cell.angle_alpha   90.00
_cell.angle_beta   90.00
_cell.angle_gamma   90.00
#
_symmetry.space_group_name_H-M   'P 1'
#
loop_
_entity.id
_entity.type
_entity.pdbx_description
1 polymer ?
#
loop_
_entity_poly.entity_id
_entity_poly.type
_entity_poly.pdbx_seq_one_letter_code
_entity_poly.pdbx_strand_id
1 'polypeptide(L)'
;MKSTLKRLDTVHEKLSTAVRNTNSNLYSKRPAENEWSIAEVVQHLCLVEERVTEALQKGLEGESRKVGFLKKLIPMRIVSIRFKKFQAPKMVTPTNLPPMDEILTNYDRARARLKQFCVECGSERLKTISVKHPFMGDIDGVAAVSMLNFHEERHYKQIREILNKLEATDKH
;
A
#
# COMPACT_ATOMS: atom_id res chain seq x y z
N MET A 1 17.11 0.88 -5.75
CA MET A 1 16.44 0.86 -4.43
C MET A 1 16.28 2.24 -3.82
N LYS A 2 17.34 3.06 -3.66
CA LYS A 2 17.22 4.40 -3.03
C LYS A 2 16.12 5.29 -3.64
N SER A 3 16.01 5.37 -4.97
CA SER A 3 14.97 6.15 -5.66
C SER A 3 13.55 5.60 -5.40
N THR A 4 13.40 4.28 -5.33
CA THR A 4 12.13 3.61 -5.03
C THR A 4 11.68 3.94 -3.60
N LEU A 5 12.57 3.84 -2.62
CA LEU A 5 12.27 4.19 -1.22
C LEU A 5 11.95 5.67 -1.06
N LYS A 6 12.71 6.56 -1.71
CA LYS A 6 12.41 8.00 -1.69
C LYS A 6 11.02 8.30 -2.25
N ARG A 7 10.62 7.63 -3.34
CA ARG A 7 9.28 7.79 -3.92
C ARG A 7 8.20 7.29 -2.96
N LEU A 8 8.42 6.14 -2.30
CA LEU A 8 7.53 5.63 -1.26
C LEU A 8 7.32 6.65 -0.14
N ASP A 9 8.40 7.23 0.38
CA ASP A 9 8.31 8.27 1.41
C ASP A 9 7.50 9.47 0.93
N THR A 10 7.73 9.92 -0.31
CA THR A 10 7.01 11.07 -0.87
C THR A 10 5.49 10.82 -0.96
N VAL A 11 5.06 9.62 -1.39
CA VAL A 11 3.64 9.28 -1.50
C VAL A 11 3.01 9.09 -0.12
N HIS A 12 3.72 8.43 0.80
CA HIS A 12 3.32 8.26 2.18
C HIS A 12 3.08 9.61 2.89
N GLU A 13 4.02 10.54 2.75
CA GLU A 13 3.90 11.89 3.32
C GLU A 13 2.71 12.65 2.76
N LYS A 14 2.50 12.60 1.43
CA LYS A 14 1.34 13.22 0.80
C LYS A 14 0.02 12.66 1.33
N LEU A 15 -0.07 11.34 1.46
CA LEU A 15 -1.27 10.66 1.94
C LEU A 15 -1.51 11.00 3.41
N SER A 16 -0.51 10.85 4.27
CA SER A 16 -0.61 11.12 5.71
C SER A 16 -0.97 12.60 5.97
N THR A 17 -0.36 13.54 5.23
CA THR A 17 -0.68 14.96 5.32
C THR A 17 -2.12 15.24 4.89
N ALA A 18 -2.58 14.65 3.78
CA ALA A 18 -3.95 14.84 3.33
C ALA A 18 -4.97 14.30 4.36
N VAL A 19 -4.67 13.17 4.99
CA VAL A 19 -5.51 12.61 6.04
C VAL A 19 -5.49 13.49 7.29
N ARG A 20 -4.32 13.87 7.81
CA ARG A 20 -4.20 14.72 9.01
C ARG A 20 -4.90 16.09 8.88
N ASN A 21 -4.95 16.63 7.66
CA ASN A 21 -5.63 17.89 7.37
C ASN A 21 -7.15 17.74 7.14
N THR A 22 -7.67 16.53 7.21
CA THR A 22 -9.10 16.25 7.06
C THR A 22 -9.83 16.41 8.39
N ASN A 23 -11.08 16.90 8.36
CA ASN A 23 -11.93 16.94 9.54
C ASN A 23 -12.13 15.51 10.09
N SER A 24 -11.85 15.32 11.38
CA SER A 24 -11.94 14.01 12.05
C SER A 24 -13.30 13.34 11.92
N ASN A 25 -14.38 14.11 11.82
CA ASN A 25 -15.74 13.60 11.63
C ASN A 25 -15.93 12.86 10.28
N LEU A 26 -15.02 13.05 9.32
CA LEU A 26 -15.09 12.41 8.00
C LEU A 26 -14.31 11.10 7.93
N TYR A 27 -13.45 10.81 8.90
CA TYR A 27 -12.55 9.65 8.83
C TYR A 27 -13.28 8.31 8.66
N SER A 28 -14.35 8.10 9.41
CA SER A 28 -15.13 6.86 9.41
C SER A 28 -16.36 6.92 8.51
N LYS A 29 -16.68 8.08 7.92
CA LYS A 29 -17.81 8.21 7.02
C LYS A 29 -17.50 7.51 5.69
N ARG A 30 -18.39 6.62 5.27
CA ARG A 30 -18.35 6.02 3.93
C ARG A 30 -19.11 6.90 2.96
N PRO A 31 -18.58 7.20 1.77
CA PRO A 31 -19.28 8.03 0.77
C PRO A 31 -20.48 7.29 0.15
N ALA A 32 -20.51 5.94 0.22
CA ALA A 32 -21.64 5.09 -0.16
C ALA A 32 -21.52 3.74 0.59
N GLU A 33 -22.63 2.99 0.67
CA GLU A 33 -22.74 1.72 1.40
C GLU A 33 -21.63 0.70 1.07
N ASN A 34 -21.25 0.60 -0.20
CA ASN A 34 -20.24 -0.33 -0.70
C ASN A 34 -18.90 0.34 -1.01
N GLU A 35 -18.62 1.49 -0.41
CA GLU A 35 -17.35 2.21 -0.55
C GLU A 35 -16.65 2.32 0.82
N TRP A 36 -15.34 2.28 0.78
CA TRP A 36 -14.54 2.42 2.00
C TRP A 36 -14.48 3.87 2.48
N SER A 37 -14.42 4.04 3.80
CA SER A 37 -14.07 5.30 4.45
C SER A 37 -12.56 5.57 4.33
N ILE A 38 -12.14 6.79 4.71
CA ILE A 38 -10.71 7.15 4.76
C ILE A 38 -9.95 6.24 5.71
N ALA A 39 -10.51 5.97 6.90
CA ALA A 39 -9.89 5.10 7.90
C ALA A 39 -9.68 3.67 7.38
N GLU A 40 -10.66 3.12 6.67
CA GLU A 40 -10.53 1.81 6.03
C GLU A 40 -9.44 1.79 4.96
N VAL A 41 -9.32 2.84 4.15
CA VAL A 41 -8.27 2.92 3.14
C VAL A 41 -6.89 2.97 3.79
N VAL A 42 -6.68 3.77 4.84
CA VAL A 42 -5.37 3.86 5.51
C VAL A 42 -5.02 2.56 6.23
N GLN A 43 -5.99 1.93 6.92
CA GLN A 43 -5.78 0.63 7.56
C GLN A 43 -5.41 -0.44 6.51
N HIS A 44 -6.09 -0.45 5.37
CA HIS A 44 -5.73 -1.35 4.26
C HIS A 44 -4.28 -1.16 3.80
N LEU A 45 -3.82 0.07 3.63
CA LEU A 45 -2.45 0.36 3.25
C LEU A 45 -1.44 -0.15 4.27
N CYS A 46 -1.71 0.05 5.56
CA CYS A 46 -0.89 -0.49 6.64
C CYS A 46 -0.78 -2.02 6.54
N LEU A 47 -1.92 -2.72 6.44
CA LEU A 47 -1.96 -4.18 6.33
C LEU A 47 -1.22 -4.70 5.09
N VAL A 48 -1.35 -4.03 3.94
CA VAL A 48 -0.64 -4.41 2.71
C VAL A 48 0.87 -4.27 2.89
N GLU A 49 1.33 -3.19 3.50
CA GLU A 49 2.76 -2.96 3.72
C GLU A 49 3.37 -3.96 4.69
N GLU A 50 2.67 -4.29 5.78
CA GLU A 50 3.06 -5.34 6.72
C GLU A 50 3.17 -6.69 6.02
N ARG A 51 2.18 -7.07 5.20
CA ARG A 51 2.19 -8.33 4.46
C ARG A 51 3.31 -8.42 3.44
N VAL A 52 3.60 -7.33 2.74
CA VAL A 52 4.75 -7.30 1.82
C VAL A 52 6.05 -7.46 2.58
N THR A 53 6.21 -6.78 3.72
CA THR A 53 7.41 -6.91 4.56
C THR A 53 7.59 -8.35 5.07
N GLU A 54 6.52 -8.97 5.59
CA GLU A 54 6.53 -10.37 6.02
C GLU A 54 6.89 -11.33 4.88
N ALA A 55 6.31 -11.11 3.70
CA ALA A 55 6.59 -11.94 2.53
C ALA A 55 8.05 -11.81 2.07
N LEU A 56 8.63 -10.62 2.15
CA LEU A 56 10.04 -10.38 1.87
C LEU A 56 10.95 -11.08 2.88
N GLN A 57 10.62 -11.01 4.18
CA GLN A 57 11.36 -11.68 5.25
C GLN A 57 11.35 -13.21 5.06
N LYS A 58 10.16 -13.79 4.85
CA LYS A 58 10.02 -15.24 4.58
C LYS A 58 10.75 -15.66 3.30
N GLY A 59 10.70 -14.83 2.27
CA GLY A 59 11.42 -15.12 1.02
C GLY A 59 12.94 -15.05 1.17
N LEU A 60 13.44 -14.28 2.15
CA LEU A 60 14.87 -14.23 2.49
C LEU A 60 15.35 -15.49 3.18
N GLU A 61 14.51 -16.12 4.02
CA GLU A 61 14.79 -17.38 4.74
C GLU A 61 14.70 -18.61 3.83
N GLY A 62 13.97 -18.52 2.71
CA GLY A 62 13.79 -19.59 1.76
C GLY A 62 14.92 -19.73 0.74
N GLU A 63 14.91 -20.82 -0.04
CA GLU A 63 15.83 -20.96 -1.16
C GLU A 63 15.62 -19.86 -2.22
N SER A 64 16.75 -19.27 -2.65
CA SER A 64 16.79 -18.23 -3.69
C SER A 64 16.20 -18.75 -5.01
N ARG A 65 14.97 -18.35 -5.37
CA ARG A 65 14.33 -18.72 -6.63
C ARG A 65 14.47 -17.58 -7.64
N LYS A 66 15.05 -17.87 -8.79
CA LYS A 66 15.08 -16.92 -9.90
C LYS A 66 13.66 -16.76 -10.47
N VAL A 67 13.10 -15.56 -10.35
CA VAL A 67 11.84 -15.20 -11.01
C VAL A 67 12.07 -15.14 -12.52
N GLY A 68 11.26 -15.87 -13.31
CA GLY A 68 11.43 -15.98 -14.75
C GLY A 68 11.40 -14.62 -15.46
N PHE A 69 12.29 -14.42 -16.45
CA PHE A 69 12.51 -13.16 -17.16
C PHE A 69 11.25 -12.58 -17.82
N LEU A 70 10.36 -13.41 -18.36
CA LEU A 70 9.10 -12.99 -18.99
C LEU A 70 8.13 -12.28 -18.02
N LYS A 71 8.19 -12.59 -16.73
CA LYS A 71 7.33 -11.93 -15.71
C LYS A 71 7.79 -10.52 -15.34
N LYS A 72 9.02 -10.14 -15.69
CA LYS A 72 9.56 -8.77 -15.47
C LYS A 72 9.02 -7.72 -16.45
N LEU A 73 8.31 -8.12 -17.50
CA LEU A 73 7.79 -7.24 -18.57
C LEU A 73 6.40 -6.67 -18.28
N ILE A 74 5.76 -7.02 -17.15
CA ILE A 74 4.44 -6.47 -16.82
C ILE A 74 4.61 -5.01 -16.39
N PRO A 75 3.96 -4.04 -17.09
CA PRO A 75 4.07 -2.63 -16.72
C PRO A 75 3.46 -2.39 -15.34
N MET A 76 4.28 -2.14 -14.33
CA MET A 76 3.87 -1.88 -12.94
C MET A 76 2.86 -0.73 -12.82
N ARG A 77 2.84 0.20 -13.78
CA ARG A 77 1.88 1.29 -13.86
C ARG A 77 0.41 0.83 -13.96
N ILE A 78 0.15 -0.41 -14.41
CA ILE A 78 -1.22 -0.95 -14.48
C ILE A 78 -1.85 -1.01 -13.08
N VAL A 79 -1.06 -1.19 -12.02
CA VAL A 79 -1.54 -1.22 -10.63
C VAL A 79 -2.13 0.12 -10.19
N SER A 80 -1.68 1.23 -10.76
CA SER A 80 -2.20 2.58 -10.43
C SER A 80 -3.49 2.96 -11.18
N ILE A 81 -3.93 2.15 -12.15
CA ILE A 81 -5.08 2.45 -13.00
C ILE A 81 -6.36 1.92 -12.33
N ARG A 82 -7.33 2.81 -12.07
CA ARG A 82 -8.58 2.51 -11.36
C ARG A 82 -9.76 2.11 -12.25
N PHE A 83 -9.52 1.47 -13.39
CA PHE A 83 -10.62 1.05 -14.29
C PHE A 83 -11.47 -0.12 -13.79
N LYS A 84 -11.00 -0.89 -12.79
CA LYS A 84 -11.79 -1.95 -12.14
C LYS A 84 -11.72 -1.83 -10.63
N LYS A 85 -12.86 -1.94 -9.94
CA LYS A 85 -12.93 -2.17 -8.50
C LYS A 85 -12.48 -3.63 -8.26
N PHE A 86 -11.21 -3.82 -7.93
CA PHE A 86 -10.73 -5.11 -7.42
C PHE A 86 -11.11 -5.21 -5.95
N GLN A 87 -11.74 -6.31 -5.56
CA GLN A 87 -11.95 -6.60 -4.14
C GLN A 87 -10.59 -6.91 -3.49
N ALA A 88 -10.32 -6.29 -2.36
CA ALA A 88 -9.12 -6.59 -1.59
C ALA A 88 -9.18 -8.04 -1.09
N PRO A 89 -8.05 -8.78 -1.10
CA PRO A 89 -7.99 -10.07 -0.44
C PRO A 89 -8.40 -9.95 1.04
N LYS A 90 -9.09 -10.97 1.57
CA LYS A 90 -9.59 -10.96 2.97
C LYS A 90 -8.52 -10.60 4.01
N MET A 91 -7.27 -11.00 3.78
CA MET A 91 -6.13 -10.76 4.68
C MET A 91 -5.73 -9.29 4.83
N VAL A 92 -6.12 -8.44 3.89
CA VAL A 92 -5.84 -6.99 3.89
C VAL A 92 -7.14 -6.17 3.81
N THR A 93 -8.28 -6.81 4.08
CA THR A 93 -9.56 -6.12 4.23
C THR A 93 -9.63 -5.51 5.62
N PRO A 94 -9.91 -4.21 5.75
CA PRO A 94 -10.01 -3.53 7.03
C PRO A 94 -11.13 -4.13 7.90
N THR A 95 -10.83 -4.34 9.18
CA THR A 95 -11.77 -4.81 10.19
C THR A 95 -11.46 -4.14 11.52
N ASN A 96 -12.47 -3.90 12.36
CA ASN A 96 -12.29 -3.35 13.71
C ASN A 96 -11.39 -2.11 13.71
N LEU A 97 -11.85 -1.04 13.06
CA LEU A 97 -11.08 0.20 12.90
C LEU A 97 -10.70 0.83 14.25
N PRO A 98 -9.40 0.91 14.58
CA PRO A 98 -8.93 1.71 15.71
C PRO A 98 -9.13 3.21 15.45
N PRO A 99 -8.88 4.07 16.46
CA PRO A 99 -8.81 5.51 16.25
C PRO A 99 -7.82 5.88 15.13
N MET A 100 -8.10 6.97 14.40
CA MET A 100 -7.28 7.36 13.23
C MET A 100 -5.81 7.59 13.58
N ASP A 101 -5.51 8.18 14.74
CA ASP A 101 -4.13 8.44 15.17
C ASP A 101 -3.35 7.13 15.39
N GLU A 102 -4.03 6.10 15.88
CA GLU A 102 -3.45 4.77 16.01
C GLU A 102 -3.21 4.13 14.64
N ILE A 103 -4.18 4.25 13.71
CA ILE A 103 -4.02 3.76 12.32
C ILE A 103 -2.82 4.42 11.66
N LEU A 104 -2.70 5.75 11.76
CA LEU A 104 -1.57 6.51 11.18
C LEU A 104 -0.25 6.12 11.82
N THR A 105 -0.21 5.96 13.15
CA THR A 105 0.99 5.51 13.87
C THR A 105 1.43 4.12 13.41
N ASN A 106 0.48 3.20 13.25
CA ASN A 106 0.76 1.84 12.76
C ASN A 106 1.25 1.87 11.31
N TYR A 107 0.66 2.72 10.47
CA TYR A 107 1.08 2.89 9.08
C TYR A 107 2.50 3.47 8.97
N ASP A 108 2.85 4.49 9.78
CA ASP A 108 4.21 5.04 9.86
C ASP A 108 5.22 3.97 10.34
N ARG A 109 4.83 3.14 11.30
CA ARG A 109 5.65 2.02 11.82
C ARG A 109 5.86 0.93 10.77
N ALA A 110 4.82 0.57 10.02
CA ALA A 110 4.93 -0.41 8.92
C ALA A 110 5.92 0.09 7.86
N ARG A 111 5.84 1.37 7.48
CA ARG A 111 6.78 2.01 6.56
C ARG A 111 8.22 1.98 7.07
N ALA A 112 8.46 2.34 8.31
CA ALA A 112 9.79 2.33 8.90
C ALA A 112 10.40 0.92 8.88
N ARG A 113 9.61 -0.10 9.23
CA ARG A 113 10.02 -1.51 9.21
C ARG A 113 10.37 -2.00 7.80
N LEU A 114 9.54 -1.69 6.80
CA LEU A 114 9.82 -2.03 5.40
C LEU A 114 11.13 -1.39 4.92
N LYS A 115 11.31 -0.08 5.20
CA LYS A 115 12.54 0.64 4.81
C LYS A 115 13.77 0.05 5.44
N GLN A 116 13.73 -0.20 6.75
CA GLN A 116 14.83 -0.81 7.47
C GLN A 116 15.21 -2.15 6.83
N PHE A 117 14.25 -3.03 6.61
CA PHE A 117 14.47 -4.31 5.93
C PHE A 117 15.12 -4.15 4.55
N CYS A 118 14.60 -3.22 3.73
CA CYS A 118 15.13 -2.99 2.39
C CYS A 118 16.57 -2.46 2.39
N VAL A 119 16.93 -1.63 3.38
CA VAL A 119 18.29 -1.10 3.54
C VAL A 119 19.24 -2.20 3.99
N GLU A 120 18.87 -2.98 5.00
CA GLU A 120 19.68 -4.09 5.54
C GLU A 120 19.88 -5.21 4.52
N CYS A 121 18.83 -5.58 3.80
CA CYS A 121 18.89 -6.63 2.78
C CYS A 121 19.70 -6.23 1.54
N GLY A 122 19.59 -4.97 1.13
CA GLY A 122 20.21 -4.45 -0.09
C GLY A 122 19.52 -4.89 -1.38
N SER A 123 19.75 -4.12 -2.46
CA SER A 123 19.02 -4.33 -3.71
C SER A 123 19.33 -5.64 -4.43
N GLU A 124 20.57 -6.12 -4.35
CA GLU A 124 20.98 -7.36 -5.03
C GLU A 124 20.31 -8.59 -4.36
N ARG A 125 20.27 -8.60 -3.06
CA ARG A 125 19.60 -9.68 -2.33
C ARG A 125 18.08 -9.65 -2.56
N LEU A 126 17.46 -8.45 -2.57
CA LEU A 126 16.03 -8.30 -2.88
C LEU A 126 15.65 -8.86 -4.26
N LYS A 127 16.52 -8.78 -5.26
CA LYS A 127 16.29 -9.37 -6.60
C LYS A 127 16.21 -10.90 -6.58
N THR A 128 16.78 -11.55 -5.56
CA THR A 128 16.77 -13.01 -5.42
C THR A 128 15.59 -13.52 -4.59
N ILE A 129 14.90 -12.65 -3.87
CA ILE A 129 13.70 -12.99 -3.10
C ILE A 129 12.52 -13.12 -4.04
N SER A 130 11.78 -14.23 -3.98
CA SER A 130 10.53 -14.44 -4.69
C SER A 130 9.34 -14.21 -3.77
N VAL A 131 8.45 -13.29 -4.16
CA VAL A 131 7.21 -12.96 -3.44
C VAL A 131 6.03 -13.34 -4.32
N LYS A 132 5.08 -14.09 -3.75
CA LYS A 132 3.85 -14.47 -4.47
C LYS A 132 2.82 -13.34 -4.40
N HIS A 133 2.57 -12.72 -5.56
CA HIS A 133 1.57 -11.65 -5.68
C HIS A 133 0.22 -12.22 -6.14
N PRO A 134 -0.93 -11.79 -5.55
CA PRO A 134 -2.25 -12.37 -5.83
C PRO A 134 -2.64 -12.36 -7.32
N PHE A 135 -2.24 -11.33 -8.06
CA PHE A 135 -2.65 -11.11 -9.45
C PHE A 135 -1.51 -11.29 -10.46
N MET A 136 -0.25 -11.22 -10.03
CA MET A 136 0.92 -11.24 -10.93
C MET A 136 1.74 -12.53 -10.79
N GLY A 137 1.36 -13.42 -9.86
CA GLY A 137 2.15 -14.59 -9.53
C GLY A 137 3.47 -14.22 -8.83
N ASP A 138 4.55 -14.94 -9.13
CA ASP A 138 5.84 -14.71 -8.46
C ASP A 138 6.54 -13.48 -9.05
N ILE A 139 6.87 -12.53 -8.18
CA ILE A 139 7.64 -11.31 -8.48
C ILE A 139 8.87 -11.24 -7.59
N ASP A 140 9.92 -10.53 -8.04
CA ASP A 140 11.09 -10.31 -7.17
C ASP A 140 10.83 -9.23 -6.12
N GLY A 141 11.65 -9.22 -5.05
CA GLY A 141 11.47 -8.29 -3.92
C GLY A 141 11.58 -6.82 -4.33
N VAL A 142 12.39 -6.48 -5.34
CA VAL A 142 12.47 -5.10 -5.85
C VAL A 142 11.16 -4.70 -6.53
N ALA A 143 10.57 -5.61 -7.29
CA ALA A 143 9.27 -5.41 -7.92
C ALA A 143 8.17 -5.28 -6.86
N ALA A 144 8.18 -6.12 -5.82
CA ALA A 144 7.20 -6.05 -4.72
C ALA A 144 7.23 -4.69 -4.02
N VAL A 145 8.42 -4.18 -3.67
CA VAL A 145 8.57 -2.85 -3.06
C VAL A 145 8.16 -1.73 -4.04
N SER A 146 8.50 -1.87 -5.32
CA SER A 146 8.12 -0.87 -6.34
C SER A 146 6.61 -0.79 -6.54
N MET A 147 5.90 -1.90 -6.42
CA MET A 147 4.43 -1.94 -6.53
C MET A 147 3.74 -1.14 -5.44
N LEU A 148 4.28 -1.09 -4.23
CA LEU A 148 3.71 -0.29 -3.14
C LEU A 148 3.59 1.19 -3.52
N ASN A 149 4.53 1.76 -4.29
CA ASN A 149 4.43 3.14 -4.78
C ASN A 149 3.15 3.37 -5.59
N PHE A 150 2.86 2.48 -6.54
CA PHE A 150 1.68 2.61 -7.40
C PHE A 150 0.39 2.31 -6.65
N HIS A 151 0.47 1.38 -5.69
CA HIS A 151 -0.65 1.03 -4.83
C HIS A 151 -1.05 2.21 -3.94
N GLU A 152 -0.09 2.86 -3.29
CA GLU A 152 -0.34 4.06 -2.47
C GLU A 152 -0.84 5.24 -3.31
N GLU A 153 -0.23 5.52 -4.47
CA GLU A 153 -0.73 6.56 -5.37
C GLU A 153 -2.21 6.35 -5.75
N ARG A 154 -2.59 5.09 -6.01
CA ARG A 154 -3.97 4.73 -6.29
C ARG A 154 -4.89 5.05 -5.11
N HIS A 155 -4.48 4.69 -3.90
CA HIS A 155 -5.27 4.92 -2.69
C HIS A 155 -5.26 6.38 -2.23
N TYR A 156 -4.18 7.12 -2.47
CA TYR A 156 -4.18 8.58 -2.32
C TYR A 156 -5.27 9.24 -3.19
N LYS A 157 -5.38 8.85 -4.46
CA LYS A 157 -6.46 9.32 -5.33
C LYS A 157 -7.84 8.92 -4.81
N GLN A 158 -7.97 7.69 -4.27
CA GLN A 158 -9.23 7.24 -3.66
C GLN A 158 -9.63 8.11 -2.46
N ILE A 159 -8.70 8.43 -1.57
CA ILE A 159 -8.96 9.32 -0.42
C ILE A 159 -9.43 10.68 -0.91
N ARG A 160 -8.81 11.25 -1.94
CA ARG A 160 -9.24 12.52 -2.55
C ARG A 160 -10.66 12.45 -3.11
N GLU A 161 -11.02 11.35 -3.76
CA GLU A 161 -12.38 11.13 -4.27
C GLU A 161 -13.40 10.99 -3.13
N ILE A 162 -13.05 10.29 -2.05
CA ILE A 162 -13.89 10.17 -0.84
C ILE A 162 -14.16 11.56 -0.25
N LEU A 163 -13.11 12.36 -0.05
CA LEU A 163 -13.22 13.71 0.48
C LEU A 163 -14.14 14.58 -0.37
N ASN A 164 -13.92 14.60 -1.68
CA ASN A 164 -14.76 15.40 -2.60
C ASN A 164 -16.25 15.01 -2.53
N LYS A 165 -16.55 13.70 -2.40
CA LYS A 165 -17.93 13.21 -2.28
C LYS A 165 -18.56 13.63 -0.94
N LEU A 166 -17.84 13.48 0.18
CA LEU A 166 -18.35 13.80 1.51
C LEU A 166 -18.55 15.32 1.67
N GLU A 167 -17.63 16.15 1.18
CA GLU A 167 -17.75 17.62 1.22
C GLU A 167 -18.90 18.14 0.34
N ALA A 168 -19.20 17.44 -0.76
CA ALA A 168 -20.34 17.79 -1.59
C ALA A 168 -21.69 17.47 -0.90
N THR A 169 -21.73 16.40 -0.10
CA THR A 169 -22.94 15.99 0.62
C THR A 169 -23.22 16.89 1.85
N ASP A 170 -22.18 17.41 2.51
CA ASP A 170 -22.33 18.29 3.67
C ASP A 170 -22.77 19.74 3.29
N LYS A 171 -22.83 20.08 1.99
CA LYS A 171 -23.27 21.39 1.46
C LYS A 171 -24.75 21.44 1.07
N HIS A 172 -25.46 20.33 1.17
CA HIS A 172 -26.90 20.21 0.86
C HIS A 172 -27.67 19.78 2.11
#